data_7a7687f27898485aa8fb7d2ee3276e25
#
_entry.id   7a7687f27898485aa8fb7d2ee3276e25
#
_cell.length_a   1.000
_cell.length_b   1.000
_cell.length_c   1.000
_cell.angle_alpha   90.00
_cell.angle_beta   90.00
_cell.angle_gamma   90.00
#
_symmetry.space_group_name_H-M   'P 1'
#
loop_
_entity.id
_entity.type
_entity.pdbx_description
1 polymer ?
#
loop_
_entity_poly.entity_id
_entity_poly.type
_entity_poly.pdbx_seq_one_letter_code
_entity_poly.pdbx_strand_id
1 'polypeptide(L)'
;MKHLILGAGPAGVIAAETIRKYAPLDEITIVGDEPEAPYSRMAIPYLLIGNVGESGTHLRHTDGHFEAHRIALKRGRAKSLDGAARTVTLDDGSVLGYDRLLIATGSSPMRPPIPGIDSPGVHPCWTLEDARAIQQRAVQGARVLQMGAGFIGCIIMEALAVRGVQLTVVEMGDRMVPRMMGPTAGGMIKDWCQTKGVRVHTGTRVEAIEPVGGGSQALKVRLSSGDTLEVDLVISATGVKPNIGFLQGSGIATKLGVLTDVNLQSNLPGVFAAGDCAEAFDKVTGKTIVSAIQPNAADQAYVAAMNMIGRATELKQVTQINVLDTLGLISTSFGDWEGDPQGQHVELTDRAAGRHLSLQFRGDVLIGCNSIGWTNHVGVMRGLVEGRIPLGPWKDKLLHDPTQLMSAYLARAQAQDQPALVKA
;
A
#
# COMPACT_ATOMS: atom_id res chain seq x y z
N MET A 1 -0.60 -32.25 -2.72
CA MET A 1 -1.72 -31.48 -2.12
C MET A 1 -2.29 -30.53 -3.16
N LYS A 2 -3.56 -30.10 -2.98
CA LYS A 2 -4.22 -29.10 -3.81
C LYS A 2 -4.15 -27.74 -3.12
N HIS A 3 -3.39 -26.82 -3.69
CA HIS A 3 -3.29 -25.44 -3.23
C HIS A 3 -4.17 -24.56 -4.10
N LEU A 4 -5.14 -23.90 -3.49
CA LEU A 4 -5.99 -22.90 -4.12
C LEU A 4 -5.56 -21.51 -3.63
N ILE A 5 -5.34 -20.59 -4.56
CA ILE A 5 -4.90 -19.21 -4.28
C ILE A 5 -5.93 -18.27 -4.91
N LEU A 6 -6.57 -17.45 -4.09
CA LEU A 6 -7.54 -16.45 -4.53
C LEU A 6 -6.86 -15.11 -4.66
N GLY A 7 -6.62 -14.69 -5.89
CA GLY A 7 -5.95 -13.44 -6.26
C GLY A 7 -4.68 -13.66 -7.07
N ALA A 8 -4.64 -13.07 -8.27
CA ALA A 8 -3.52 -13.13 -9.21
C ALA A 8 -2.54 -11.94 -9.10
N GLY A 9 -2.58 -11.21 -8.00
CA GLY A 9 -1.64 -10.14 -7.70
C GLY A 9 -0.29 -10.66 -7.17
N PRO A 10 0.61 -9.74 -6.74
CA PRO A 10 1.95 -10.09 -6.25
C PRO A 10 1.97 -11.16 -5.17
N ALA A 11 1.05 -11.09 -4.19
CA ALA A 11 0.98 -12.09 -3.12
C ALA A 11 0.65 -13.49 -3.67
N GLY A 12 -0.35 -13.59 -4.55
CA GLY A 12 -0.75 -14.88 -5.12
C GLY A 12 0.33 -15.52 -5.98
N VAL A 13 0.98 -14.73 -6.84
CA VAL A 13 2.05 -15.22 -7.72
C VAL A 13 3.27 -15.67 -6.92
N ILE A 14 3.74 -14.87 -5.96
CA ILE A 14 4.89 -15.21 -5.10
C ILE A 14 4.59 -16.48 -4.29
N ALA A 15 3.39 -16.60 -3.74
CA ALA A 15 3.00 -17.80 -3.01
C ALA A 15 3.00 -19.06 -3.90
N ALA A 16 2.41 -18.97 -5.09
CA ALA A 16 2.38 -20.08 -6.05
C ALA A 16 3.78 -20.55 -6.45
N GLU A 17 4.67 -19.61 -6.76
CA GLU A 17 6.06 -19.93 -7.12
C GLU A 17 6.85 -20.49 -5.93
N THR A 18 6.61 -19.97 -4.73
CA THR A 18 7.22 -20.50 -3.50
C THR A 18 6.76 -21.93 -3.25
N ILE A 19 5.47 -22.22 -3.37
CA ILE A 19 4.94 -23.59 -3.25
C ILE A 19 5.58 -24.48 -4.33
N ARG A 20 5.61 -24.04 -5.59
CA ARG A 20 6.21 -24.83 -6.68
C ARG A 20 7.67 -25.16 -6.44
N LYS A 21 8.44 -24.20 -5.92
CA LYS A 21 9.86 -24.37 -5.60
C LYS A 21 10.10 -25.45 -4.54
N TYR A 22 9.27 -25.49 -3.49
CA TYR A 22 9.51 -26.35 -2.33
C TYR A 22 8.61 -27.60 -2.25
N ALA A 23 7.52 -27.63 -3.03
CA ALA A 23 6.61 -28.77 -3.20
C ALA A 23 6.32 -29.00 -4.70
N PRO A 24 7.31 -29.50 -5.46
CA PRO A 24 7.28 -29.50 -6.94
C PRO A 24 6.19 -30.37 -7.55
N LEU A 25 5.59 -31.30 -6.80
CA LEU A 25 4.55 -32.20 -7.28
C LEU A 25 3.13 -31.77 -6.90
N ASP A 26 2.97 -30.74 -6.09
CA ASP A 26 1.67 -30.29 -5.63
C ASP A 26 0.88 -29.57 -6.77
N GLU A 27 -0.42 -29.71 -6.73
CA GLU A 27 -1.34 -29.01 -7.64
C GLU A 27 -1.55 -27.57 -7.16
N ILE A 28 -1.38 -26.59 -8.05
CA ILE A 28 -1.48 -25.17 -7.72
C ILE A 28 -2.43 -24.50 -8.71
N THR A 29 -3.46 -23.85 -8.19
CA THR A 29 -4.39 -23.06 -8.98
C THR A 29 -4.48 -21.63 -8.39
N ILE A 30 -4.23 -20.63 -9.24
CA ILE A 30 -4.48 -19.21 -8.94
C ILE A 30 -5.80 -18.82 -9.60
N VAL A 31 -6.69 -18.18 -8.84
CA VAL A 31 -7.94 -17.60 -9.35
C VAL A 31 -7.81 -16.09 -9.36
N GLY A 32 -8.02 -15.47 -10.52
CA GLY A 32 -8.04 -14.01 -10.70
C GLY A 32 -9.30 -13.55 -11.42
N ASP A 33 -9.82 -12.39 -11.09
CA ASP A 33 -11.08 -11.87 -11.64
C ASP A 33 -10.89 -10.89 -12.81
N GLU A 34 -9.67 -10.42 -13.03
CA GLU A 34 -9.35 -9.54 -14.15
C GLU A 34 -8.94 -10.33 -15.40
N PRO A 35 -9.20 -9.79 -16.61
CA PRO A 35 -8.88 -10.49 -17.86
C PRO A 35 -7.39 -10.50 -18.22
N GLU A 36 -6.62 -9.63 -17.58
CA GLU A 36 -5.20 -9.44 -17.84
C GLU A 36 -4.35 -10.57 -17.22
N ALA A 37 -3.16 -10.77 -17.77
CA ALA A 37 -2.13 -11.55 -17.13
C ALA A 37 -1.81 -10.99 -15.73
N PRO A 38 -1.35 -11.81 -14.77
CA PRO A 38 -0.98 -11.31 -13.45
C PRO A 38 -0.02 -10.11 -13.50
N TYR A 39 -0.40 -8.99 -12.94
CA TYR A 39 0.34 -7.73 -13.00
C TYR A 39 0.45 -7.03 -11.64
N SER A 40 1.37 -6.07 -11.54
CA SER A 40 1.55 -5.22 -10.38
C SER A 40 0.82 -3.88 -10.55
N ARG A 41 -0.11 -3.58 -9.64
CA ARG A 41 -0.78 -2.26 -9.60
C ARG A 41 0.20 -1.12 -9.34
N MET A 42 1.33 -1.40 -8.70
CA MET A 42 2.41 -0.43 -8.48
C MET A 42 3.09 0.02 -9.79
N ALA A 43 2.91 -0.72 -10.88
CA ALA A 43 3.42 -0.35 -12.19
C ALA A 43 2.48 0.59 -12.99
N ILE A 44 1.23 0.77 -12.55
CA ILE A 44 0.26 1.64 -13.23
C ILE A 44 0.75 3.10 -13.35
N PRO A 45 1.31 3.75 -12.33
CA PRO A 45 1.85 5.10 -12.48
C PRO A 45 2.95 5.19 -13.55
N TYR A 46 3.83 4.20 -13.66
CA TYR A 46 4.86 4.14 -14.69
C TYR A 46 4.29 3.94 -16.10
N LEU A 47 3.18 3.18 -16.21
CA LEU A 47 2.42 3.08 -17.46
C LEU A 47 1.78 4.42 -17.83
N LEU A 48 1.20 5.14 -16.87
CA LEU A 48 0.59 6.46 -17.11
C LEU A 48 1.62 7.50 -17.56
N ILE A 49 2.83 7.47 -17.01
CA ILE A 49 3.95 8.35 -17.42
C ILE A 49 4.47 7.97 -18.82
N GLY A 50 4.27 6.71 -19.24
CA GLY A 50 4.81 6.18 -20.50
C GLY A 50 6.21 5.55 -20.37
N ASN A 51 6.69 5.33 -19.14
CA ASN A 51 7.98 4.68 -18.88
C ASN A 51 7.95 3.18 -19.20
N VAL A 52 6.78 2.57 -19.15
CA VAL A 52 6.55 1.16 -19.53
C VAL A 52 5.27 1.04 -20.35
N GLY A 53 5.18 0.05 -21.23
CA GLY A 53 3.92 -0.36 -21.86
C GLY A 53 3.11 -1.28 -20.92
N GLU A 54 1.92 -1.72 -21.34
CA GLU A 54 1.08 -2.59 -20.52
C GLU A 54 1.78 -3.90 -20.14
N SER A 55 2.50 -4.53 -21.07
CA SER A 55 3.30 -5.72 -20.78
C SER A 55 4.37 -5.50 -19.72
N GLY A 56 4.88 -4.27 -19.59
CA GLY A 56 5.84 -3.88 -18.55
C GLY A 56 5.23 -3.86 -17.14
N THR A 57 3.91 -3.92 -17.01
CA THR A 57 3.23 -4.04 -15.71
C THR A 57 3.13 -5.50 -15.23
N HIS A 58 3.29 -6.47 -16.12
CA HIS A 58 3.12 -7.88 -15.82
C HIS A 58 4.16 -8.35 -14.79
N LEU A 59 3.76 -9.22 -13.89
CA LEU A 59 4.66 -9.80 -12.88
C LEU A 59 5.67 -10.77 -13.47
N ARG A 60 5.34 -11.37 -14.61
CA ARG A 60 6.22 -12.29 -15.37
C ARG A 60 6.12 -11.95 -16.84
N HIS A 61 7.29 -11.80 -17.46
CA HIS A 61 7.40 -11.36 -18.86
C HIS A 61 7.68 -12.52 -19.83
N THR A 62 8.05 -13.69 -19.31
CA THR A 62 8.29 -14.89 -20.14
C THR A 62 6.97 -15.50 -20.53
N ASP A 63 6.72 -15.64 -21.82
CA ASP A 63 5.53 -16.32 -22.34
C ASP A 63 5.46 -17.76 -21.83
N GLY A 64 4.27 -18.20 -21.45
CA GLY A 64 4.05 -19.54 -20.93
C GLY A 64 4.67 -19.79 -19.54
N HIS A 65 5.04 -18.74 -18.79
CA HIS A 65 5.70 -18.87 -17.48
C HIS A 65 4.90 -19.76 -16.51
N PHE A 66 3.61 -19.53 -16.39
CA PHE A 66 2.76 -20.26 -15.44
C PHE A 66 2.57 -21.72 -15.88
N GLU A 67 2.39 -21.97 -17.16
CA GLU A 67 2.28 -23.30 -17.76
C GLU A 67 3.58 -24.10 -17.57
N ALA A 68 4.73 -23.50 -17.85
CA ALA A 68 6.04 -24.11 -17.66
C ALA A 68 6.29 -24.50 -16.20
N HIS A 69 5.74 -23.72 -15.27
CA HIS A 69 5.80 -24.00 -13.83
C HIS A 69 4.61 -24.85 -13.33
N ARG A 70 3.73 -25.33 -14.23
CA ARG A 70 2.52 -26.11 -13.86
C ARG A 70 1.68 -25.42 -12.79
N ILE A 71 1.49 -24.10 -12.95
CA ILE A 71 0.61 -23.26 -12.14
C ILE A 71 -0.61 -22.94 -13.00
N ALA A 72 -1.79 -23.48 -12.64
CA ALA A 72 -3.01 -23.21 -13.35
C ALA A 72 -3.53 -21.80 -13.03
N LEU A 73 -3.80 -21.00 -14.07
CA LEU A 73 -4.52 -19.74 -13.95
C LEU A 73 -5.99 -19.96 -14.31
N LYS A 74 -6.90 -19.65 -13.40
CA LYS A 74 -8.34 -19.72 -13.63
C LYS A 74 -8.95 -18.32 -13.47
N ARG A 75 -9.71 -17.89 -14.49
CA ARG A 75 -10.51 -16.67 -14.39
C ARG A 75 -11.75 -16.92 -13.57
N GLY A 76 -12.07 -16.00 -12.65
CA GLY A 76 -13.28 -16.02 -11.82
C GLY A 76 -13.10 -15.20 -10.55
N ARG A 77 -14.22 -14.85 -9.93
CA ARG A 77 -14.26 -14.15 -8.66
C ARG A 77 -14.85 -15.05 -7.58
N ALA A 78 -14.19 -15.13 -6.43
CA ALA A 78 -14.73 -15.87 -5.29
C ALA A 78 -16.03 -15.19 -4.79
N LYS A 79 -17.11 -15.97 -4.73
CA LYS A 79 -18.45 -15.56 -4.30
C LYS A 79 -18.74 -16.00 -2.87
N SER A 80 -18.29 -17.19 -2.49
CA SER A 80 -18.44 -17.72 -1.12
C SER A 80 -17.38 -18.76 -0.80
N LEU A 81 -17.13 -18.97 0.47
CA LEU A 81 -16.25 -19.99 1.01
C LEU A 81 -17.06 -20.86 1.99
N ASP A 82 -16.98 -22.17 1.80
CA ASP A 82 -17.42 -23.18 2.78
C ASP A 82 -16.16 -23.79 3.44
N GLY A 83 -15.87 -23.36 4.67
CA GLY A 83 -14.70 -23.82 5.41
C GLY A 83 -14.81 -25.28 5.86
N ALA A 84 -16.01 -25.80 6.10
CA ALA A 84 -16.25 -27.18 6.50
C ALA A 84 -16.10 -28.15 5.32
N ALA A 85 -16.68 -27.82 4.17
CA ALA A 85 -16.55 -28.61 2.94
C ALA A 85 -15.19 -28.38 2.24
N ARG A 86 -14.41 -27.38 2.65
CA ARG A 86 -13.16 -26.94 2.00
C ARG A 86 -13.36 -26.64 0.51
N THR A 87 -14.35 -25.82 0.21
CA THR A 87 -14.68 -25.41 -1.15
C THR A 87 -14.85 -23.91 -1.27
N VAL A 88 -14.52 -23.38 -2.45
CA VAL A 88 -14.81 -22.02 -2.86
C VAL A 88 -15.74 -22.05 -4.06
N THR A 89 -16.85 -21.33 -3.98
CA THR A 89 -17.75 -21.12 -5.13
C THR A 89 -17.37 -19.81 -5.82
N LEU A 90 -17.21 -19.86 -7.15
CA LEU A 90 -16.94 -18.70 -7.98
C LEU A 90 -18.24 -18.05 -8.47
N ASP A 91 -18.12 -16.88 -9.08
CA ASP A 91 -19.22 -16.10 -9.66
C ASP A 91 -19.92 -16.79 -10.84
N ASP A 92 -19.20 -17.65 -11.59
CA ASP A 92 -19.74 -18.50 -12.65
C ASP A 92 -20.48 -19.76 -12.13
N GLY A 93 -20.55 -19.94 -10.80
CA GLY A 93 -21.15 -21.10 -10.15
C GLY A 93 -20.23 -22.31 -10.02
N SER A 94 -19.03 -22.28 -10.57
CA SER A 94 -18.06 -23.37 -10.41
C SER A 94 -17.59 -23.49 -8.96
N VAL A 95 -17.36 -24.72 -8.49
CA VAL A 95 -16.92 -25.02 -7.12
C VAL A 95 -15.53 -25.65 -7.17
N LEU A 96 -14.60 -25.05 -6.43
CA LEU A 96 -13.21 -25.50 -6.35
C LEU A 96 -12.91 -26.04 -4.95
N GLY A 97 -12.47 -27.29 -4.86
CA GLY A 97 -12.00 -27.89 -3.62
C GLY A 97 -10.52 -27.61 -3.38
N TYR A 98 -10.09 -27.59 -2.11
CA TYR A 98 -8.71 -27.37 -1.72
C TYR A 98 -8.28 -28.21 -0.51
N ASP A 99 -7.00 -28.54 -0.43
CA ASP A 99 -6.35 -29.00 0.80
C ASP A 99 -5.81 -27.83 1.62
N ARG A 100 -5.30 -26.80 0.92
CA ARG A 100 -4.81 -25.52 1.48
C ARG A 100 -5.31 -24.36 0.64
N LEU A 101 -5.74 -23.30 1.32
CA LEU A 101 -6.28 -22.09 0.71
C LEU A 101 -5.45 -20.88 1.11
N LEU A 102 -5.06 -20.06 0.13
CA LEU A 102 -4.54 -18.73 0.35
C LEU A 102 -5.56 -17.68 -0.13
N ILE A 103 -5.98 -16.81 0.77
CA ILE A 103 -6.75 -15.61 0.46
C ILE A 103 -5.77 -14.48 0.19
N ALA A 104 -5.63 -14.11 -1.10
CA ALA A 104 -4.75 -13.05 -1.58
C ALA A 104 -5.53 -12.07 -2.48
N THR A 105 -6.81 -11.85 -2.14
CA THR A 105 -7.79 -11.11 -2.94
C THR A 105 -7.53 -9.60 -2.99
N GLY A 106 -6.55 -9.13 -2.23
CA GLY A 106 -6.15 -7.73 -2.22
C GLY A 106 -7.22 -6.78 -1.70
N SER A 107 -7.27 -5.59 -2.29
CA SER A 107 -8.19 -4.52 -1.94
C SER A 107 -8.81 -3.88 -3.18
N SER A 108 -9.88 -3.10 -2.98
CA SER A 108 -10.55 -2.33 -4.02
C SER A 108 -10.71 -0.87 -3.58
N PRO A 109 -10.74 0.08 -4.53
CA PRO A 109 -10.97 1.48 -4.22
C PRO A 109 -12.28 1.70 -3.47
N MET A 110 -12.25 2.56 -2.47
CA MET A 110 -13.46 3.02 -1.82
C MET A 110 -14.25 3.92 -2.77
N ARG A 111 -15.57 3.75 -2.78
CA ARG A 111 -16.51 4.64 -3.45
C ARG A 111 -17.23 5.46 -2.39
N PRO A 112 -16.84 6.73 -2.18
CA PRO A 112 -17.54 7.59 -1.23
C PRO A 112 -18.98 7.85 -1.73
N PRO A 113 -19.96 7.99 -0.81
CA PRO A 113 -21.36 8.21 -1.17
C PRO A 113 -21.60 9.66 -1.64
N ILE A 114 -20.98 10.02 -2.76
CA ILE A 114 -21.08 11.34 -3.38
C ILE A 114 -21.97 11.23 -4.61
N PRO A 115 -23.02 12.07 -4.75
CA PRO A 115 -23.79 12.13 -5.97
C PRO A 115 -22.91 12.30 -7.19
N GLY A 116 -23.08 11.44 -8.19
CA GLY A 116 -22.30 11.48 -9.44
C GLY A 116 -20.95 10.78 -9.41
N ILE A 117 -20.59 10.04 -8.33
CA ILE A 117 -19.32 9.30 -8.25
C ILE A 117 -19.16 8.22 -9.35
N ASP A 118 -20.28 7.76 -9.91
CA ASP A 118 -20.32 6.77 -11.00
C ASP A 118 -20.49 7.41 -12.38
N SER A 119 -20.37 8.73 -12.49
CA SER A 119 -20.48 9.44 -13.79
C SER A 119 -19.34 9.05 -14.72
N PRO A 120 -19.62 8.97 -16.05
CA PRO A 120 -18.56 8.82 -17.04
C PRO A 120 -17.50 9.93 -16.90
N GLY A 121 -16.22 9.54 -16.76
CA GLY A 121 -15.12 10.49 -16.50
C GLY A 121 -14.73 10.59 -15.02
N VAL A 122 -15.34 9.80 -14.14
CA VAL A 122 -14.87 9.58 -12.78
C VAL A 122 -14.25 8.19 -12.70
N HIS A 123 -12.96 8.10 -12.43
CA HIS A 123 -12.23 6.84 -12.40
C HIS A 123 -11.40 6.71 -11.10
N PRO A 124 -11.33 5.54 -10.47
CA PRO A 124 -10.22 5.24 -9.59
C PRO A 124 -8.97 5.01 -10.45
N CYS A 125 -7.79 4.99 -9.86
CA CYS A 125 -6.56 4.60 -10.54
C CYS A 125 -6.06 3.31 -9.89
N TRP A 126 -6.66 2.18 -10.27
CA TRP A 126 -6.46 0.92 -9.56
C TRP A 126 -6.23 -0.29 -10.47
N THR A 127 -6.89 -0.34 -11.62
CA THR A 127 -6.79 -1.43 -12.60
C THR A 127 -6.15 -0.94 -13.91
N LEU A 128 -5.76 -1.86 -14.79
CA LEU A 128 -5.30 -1.50 -16.13
C LEU A 128 -6.44 -0.88 -16.95
N GLU A 129 -7.69 -1.30 -16.72
CA GLU A 129 -8.86 -0.66 -17.31
C GLU A 129 -8.97 0.82 -16.91
N ASP A 130 -8.81 1.12 -15.62
CA ASP A 130 -8.75 2.52 -15.15
C ASP A 130 -7.61 3.29 -15.82
N ALA A 131 -6.42 2.67 -15.90
CA ALA A 131 -5.25 3.31 -16.53
C ALA A 131 -5.52 3.67 -17.99
N ARG A 132 -6.15 2.79 -18.76
CA ARG A 132 -6.55 3.04 -20.16
C ARG A 132 -7.54 4.20 -20.25
N ALA A 133 -8.56 4.23 -19.38
CA ALA A 133 -9.55 5.31 -19.35
C ALA A 133 -8.92 6.66 -18.96
N ILE A 134 -8.01 6.64 -17.98
CA ILE A 134 -7.26 7.83 -17.55
C ILE A 134 -6.36 8.34 -18.68
N GLN A 135 -5.62 7.46 -19.37
CA GLN A 135 -4.75 7.84 -20.48
C GLN A 135 -5.48 8.55 -21.61
N GLN A 136 -6.72 8.14 -21.90
CA GLN A 136 -7.56 8.76 -22.94
C GLN A 136 -8.01 10.19 -22.57
N ARG A 137 -8.20 10.49 -21.28
CA ARG A 137 -8.74 11.77 -20.80
C ARG A 137 -7.67 12.70 -20.22
N ALA A 138 -6.63 12.18 -19.60
CA ALA A 138 -5.53 12.95 -19.02
C ALA A 138 -4.52 13.34 -20.11
N VAL A 139 -4.97 14.10 -21.09
CA VAL A 139 -4.13 14.68 -22.16
C VAL A 139 -3.60 16.04 -21.75
N GLN A 140 -2.58 16.54 -22.47
CA GLN A 140 -2.00 17.86 -22.20
C GLN A 140 -3.07 18.95 -22.15
N GLY A 141 -3.07 19.74 -21.08
CA GLY A 141 -4.00 20.84 -20.84
C GLY A 141 -5.37 20.42 -20.31
N ALA A 142 -5.69 19.10 -20.21
CA ALA A 142 -6.93 18.64 -19.62
C ALA A 142 -7.04 19.09 -18.14
N ARG A 143 -8.24 19.50 -17.73
CA ARG A 143 -8.53 19.88 -16.35
C ARG A 143 -8.85 18.63 -15.54
N VAL A 144 -7.99 18.27 -14.60
CA VAL A 144 -8.13 17.05 -13.80
C VAL A 144 -8.33 17.42 -12.34
N LEU A 145 -9.34 16.83 -11.70
CA LEU A 145 -9.52 16.91 -10.27
C LEU A 145 -9.18 15.53 -9.65
N GLN A 146 -8.30 15.53 -8.69
CA GLN A 146 -7.98 14.37 -7.88
C GLN A 146 -8.59 14.51 -6.50
N MET A 147 -9.40 13.53 -6.10
CA MET A 147 -9.99 13.40 -4.77
C MET A 147 -9.06 12.53 -3.90
N GLY A 148 -8.54 13.12 -2.85
CA GLY A 148 -7.61 12.48 -1.92
C GLY A 148 -6.14 12.78 -2.24
N ALA A 149 -5.41 13.16 -1.20
CA ALA A 149 -3.97 13.41 -1.20
C ALA A 149 -3.22 12.46 -0.26
N GLY A 150 -3.69 11.22 -0.17
CA GLY A 150 -3.01 10.14 0.53
C GLY A 150 -1.83 9.59 -0.27
N PHE A 151 -1.21 8.49 0.19
CA PHE A 151 -0.04 7.87 -0.43
C PHE A 151 -0.25 7.57 -1.92
N ILE A 152 -1.35 6.86 -2.26
CA ILE A 152 -1.69 6.53 -3.65
C ILE A 152 -1.94 7.79 -4.48
N GLY A 153 -2.66 8.77 -3.91
CA GLY A 153 -2.96 10.03 -4.59
C GLY A 153 -1.70 10.80 -4.97
N CYS A 154 -0.69 10.85 -4.11
CA CYS A 154 0.57 11.53 -4.42
C CYS A 154 1.36 10.84 -5.54
N ILE A 155 1.36 9.50 -5.60
CA ILE A 155 2.00 8.75 -6.69
C ILE A 155 1.29 9.01 -8.03
N ILE A 156 -0.05 9.04 -8.03
CA ILE A 156 -0.84 9.32 -9.23
C ILE A 156 -0.63 10.77 -9.69
N MET A 157 -0.52 11.71 -8.75
CA MET A 157 -0.30 13.13 -9.01
C MET A 157 0.93 13.37 -9.88
N GLU A 158 2.04 12.67 -9.61
CA GLU A 158 3.25 12.77 -10.43
C GLU A 158 2.99 12.32 -11.87
N ALA A 159 2.31 11.19 -12.05
CA ALA A 159 1.96 10.69 -13.38
C ALA A 159 1.07 11.69 -14.16
N LEU A 160 0.11 12.30 -13.48
CA LEU A 160 -0.77 13.31 -14.08
C LEU A 160 -0.02 14.61 -14.45
N ALA A 161 0.88 15.06 -13.56
CA ALA A 161 1.69 16.25 -13.81
C ALA A 161 2.62 16.07 -15.01
N VAL A 162 3.28 14.91 -15.15
CA VAL A 162 4.13 14.60 -16.33
C VAL A 162 3.31 14.61 -17.63
N ARG A 163 2.05 14.25 -17.60
CA ARG A 163 1.15 14.31 -18.76
C ARG A 163 0.71 15.74 -19.13
N GLY A 164 1.10 16.75 -18.35
CA GLY A 164 0.83 18.16 -18.63
C GLY A 164 -0.62 18.58 -18.40
N VAL A 165 -1.34 17.91 -17.50
CA VAL A 165 -2.72 18.29 -17.14
C VAL A 165 -2.73 19.49 -16.18
N GLN A 166 -3.85 20.22 -16.15
CA GLN A 166 -4.13 21.22 -15.13
C GLN A 166 -4.71 20.55 -13.89
N LEU A 167 -3.86 20.22 -12.92
CA LEU A 167 -4.23 19.40 -11.78
C LEU A 167 -4.75 20.22 -10.60
N THR A 168 -5.90 19.82 -10.08
CA THR A 168 -6.46 20.26 -8.79
C THR A 168 -6.61 19.06 -7.88
N VAL A 169 -6.09 19.15 -6.66
CA VAL A 169 -6.18 18.11 -5.63
C VAL A 169 -7.07 18.61 -4.49
N VAL A 170 -8.02 17.77 -4.08
CA VAL A 170 -8.95 18.03 -2.98
C VAL A 170 -8.75 16.97 -1.91
N GLU A 171 -8.37 17.41 -0.69
CA GLU A 171 -8.13 16.54 0.47
C GLU A 171 -9.04 16.98 1.64
N MET A 172 -9.75 16.01 2.23
CA MET A 172 -10.62 16.25 3.39
C MET A 172 -9.82 16.59 4.64
N GLY A 173 -8.65 16.00 4.78
CA GLY A 173 -7.73 16.28 5.88
C GLY A 173 -7.15 17.70 5.79
N ASP A 174 -6.59 18.16 6.89
CA ASP A 174 -5.98 19.48 7.02
C ASP A 174 -4.66 19.65 6.25
N ARG A 175 -4.07 18.55 5.77
CA ARG A 175 -2.75 18.50 5.12
C ARG A 175 -2.64 17.40 4.08
N MET A 176 -1.55 17.44 3.32
CA MET A 176 -1.18 16.33 2.42
C MET A 176 -0.73 15.11 3.22
N VAL A 177 -1.04 13.92 2.71
CA VAL A 177 -0.66 12.61 3.29
C VAL A 177 -0.97 12.48 4.79
N PRO A 178 -2.19 12.82 5.25
CA PRO A 178 -2.49 13.01 6.68
C PRO A 178 -2.34 11.73 7.52
N ARG A 179 -2.40 10.55 6.90
CA ARG A 179 -2.22 9.25 7.58
C ARG A 179 -0.75 8.82 7.69
N MET A 180 0.18 9.64 7.20
CA MET A 180 1.57 9.25 7.06
C MET A 180 2.53 10.34 7.54
N MET A 181 2.08 11.59 7.56
CA MET A 181 2.91 12.77 7.83
C MET A 181 2.29 13.65 8.90
N GLY A 182 3.14 14.15 9.79
CA GLY A 182 2.78 15.20 10.74
C GLY A 182 2.39 16.51 10.06
N PRO A 183 1.83 17.49 10.83
CA PRO A 183 1.36 18.75 10.26
C PRO A 183 2.43 19.55 9.51
N THR A 184 3.64 19.63 10.06
CA THR A 184 4.76 20.33 9.43
C THR A 184 5.14 19.70 8.10
N ALA A 185 5.35 18.37 8.09
CA ALA A 185 5.73 17.64 6.88
C ALA A 185 4.63 17.69 5.81
N GLY A 186 3.37 17.43 6.17
CA GLY A 186 2.24 17.48 5.23
C GLY A 186 2.01 18.88 4.66
N GLY A 187 2.23 19.94 5.46
CA GLY A 187 2.23 21.33 5.00
C GLY A 187 3.33 21.62 3.99
N MET A 188 4.56 21.15 4.25
CA MET A 188 5.68 21.30 3.30
C MET A 188 5.42 20.61 1.97
N ILE A 189 4.82 19.41 1.98
CA ILE A 189 4.43 18.72 0.74
C ILE A 189 3.38 19.54 -0.02
N LYS A 190 2.40 20.12 0.67
CA LYS A 190 1.40 21.03 0.05
C LYS A 190 2.07 22.21 -0.63
N ASP A 191 2.91 22.94 0.11
CA ASP A 191 3.62 24.12 -0.41
C ASP A 191 4.46 23.75 -1.65
N TRP A 192 5.15 22.60 -1.59
CA TRP A 192 5.90 22.08 -2.72
C TRP A 192 5.04 21.78 -3.96
N CYS A 193 3.92 21.08 -3.80
CA CYS A 193 2.99 20.80 -4.89
C CYS A 193 2.49 22.09 -5.54
N GLN A 194 2.21 23.11 -4.75
CA GLN A 194 1.77 24.42 -5.25
C GLN A 194 2.88 25.13 -6.06
N THR A 195 4.16 25.03 -5.67
CA THR A 195 5.28 25.54 -6.48
C THR A 195 5.43 24.82 -7.80
N LYS A 196 4.92 23.58 -7.91
CA LYS A 196 4.89 22.79 -9.15
C LYS A 196 3.62 23.03 -10.00
N GLY A 197 2.80 24.02 -9.64
CA GLY A 197 1.60 24.38 -10.38
C GLY A 197 0.35 23.56 -10.08
N VAL A 198 0.39 22.68 -9.08
CA VAL A 198 -0.77 21.92 -8.62
C VAL A 198 -1.62 22.77 -7.68
N ARG A 199 -2.92 22.91 -7.95
CA ARG A 199 -3.84 23.54 -7.00
C ARG A 199 -4.23 22.55 -5.91
N VAL A 200 -4.01 22.88 -4.64
CA VAL A 200 -4.27 21.97 -3.51
C VAL A 200 -5.25 22.61 -2.52
N HIS A 201 -6.42 21.99 -2.37
CA HIS A 201 -7.45 22.32 -1.39
C HIS A 201 -7.42 21.28 -0.27
N THR A 202 -6.93 21.63 0.90
CA THR A 202 -7.00 20.83 2.13
C THR A 202 -8.18 21.30 3.00
N GLY A 203 -8.66 20.45 3.92
CA GLY A 203 -9.86 20.72 4.70
C GLY A 203 -11.14 20.84 3.84
N THR A 204 -11.10 20.26 2.64
CA THR A 204 -12.14 20.40 1.61
C THR A 204 -12.58 19.04 1.11
N ARG A 205 -13.88 18.87 0.88
CA ARG A 205 -14.43 17.64 0.28
C ARG A 205 -15.20 17.95 -1.00
N VAL A 206 -15.29 16.97 -1.88
CA VAL A 206 -16.22 16.99 -3.01
C VAL A 206 -17.62 16.62 -2.49
N GLU A 207 -18.62 17.42 -2.82
CA GLU A 207 -20.01 17.22 -2.41
C GLU A 207 -20.89 16.64 -3.50
N ALA A 208 -20.63 16.98 -4.76
CA ALA A 208 -21.37 16.44 -5.90
C ALA A 208 -20.53 16.54 -7.17
N ILE A 209 -20.80 15.65 -8.11
CA ILE A 209 -20.22 15.60 -9.45
C ILE A 209 -21.41 15.50 -10.42
N GLU A 210 -21.51 16.43 -11.36
CA GLU A 210 -22.63 16.50 -12.31
C GLU A 210 -22.08 16.65 -13.74
N PRO A 211 -22.65 15.97 -14.75
CA PRO A 211 -22.33 16.25 -16.15
C PRO A 211 -22.70 17.70 -16.50
N VAL A 212 -21.84 18.37 -17.29
CA VAL A 212 -22.12 19.75 -17.74
C VAL A 212 -23.32 19.84 -18.70
N GLY A 213 -23.66 18.75 -19.40
CA GLY A 213 -24.73 18.70 -20.38
C GLY A 213 -24.33 19.27 -21.76
N GLY A 214 -25.32 19.39 -22.68
CA GLY A 214 -25.07 19.98 -24.02
C GLY A 214 -24.11 19.19 -24.92
N GLY A 215 -23.88 17.88 -24.66
CA GLY A 215 -22.93 17.06 -25.41
C GLY A 215 -21.48 17.18 -24.94
N SER A 216 -21.21 18.00 -23.91
CA SER A 216 -19.90 18.10 -23.28
C SER A 216 -19.60 16.83 -22.47
N GLN A 217 -18.35 16.37 -22.51
CA GLN A 217 -17.85 15.31 -21.62
C GLN A 217 -17.30 15.86 -20.28
N ALA A 218 -17.36 17.18 -20.07
CA ALA A 218 -16.89 17.82 -18.86
C ALA A 218 -17.83 17.55 -17.66
N LEU A 219 -17.25 17.60 -16.49
CA LEU A 219 -17.93 17.41 -15.20
C LEU A 219 -17.87 18.71 -14.39
N LYS A 220 -18.97 19.02 -13.75
CA LYS A 220 -19.09 20.12 -12.77
C LYS A 220 -18.97 19.53 -11.38
N VAL A 221 -17.93 19.91 -10.66
CA VAL A 221 -17.62 19.39 -9.31
C VAL A 221 -17.85 20.50 -8.29
N ARG A 222 -18.76 20.25 -7.34
CA ARG A 222 -19.03 21.16 -6.23
C ARG A 222 -18.22 20.76 -4.99
N LEU A 223 -17.56 21.74 -4.39
CA LEU A 223 -16.73 21.60 -3.21
C LEU A 223 -17.43 22.14 -1.96
N SER A 224 -17.06 21.61 -0.79
CA SER A 224 -17.57 22.07 0.51
C SER A 224 -17.14 23.50 0.88
N SER A 225 -16.17 24.09 0.17
CA SER A 225 -15.83 25.50 0.26
C SER A 225 -16.87 26.43 -0.37
N GLY A 226 -17.84 25.88 -1.13
CA GLY A 226 -18.77 26.61 -1.98
C GLY A 226 -18.30 26.79 -3.42
N ASP A 227 -17.04 26.49 -3.69
CA ASP A 227 -16.49 26.58 -5.05
C ASP A 227 -17.08 25.51 -5.97
N THR A 228 -17.13 25.83 -7.26
CA THR A 228 -17.52 24.90 -8.30
C THR A 228 -16.43 24.88 -9.37
N LEU A 229 -15.96 23.69 -9.72
CA LEU A 229 -14.94 23.48 -10.73
C LEU A 229 -15.51 22.74 -11.93
N GLU A 230 -15.13 23.15 -13.12
CA GLU A 230 -15.40 22.39 -14.34
C GLU A 230 -14.13 21.62 -14.73
N VAL A 231 -14.24 20.29 -14.88
CA VAL A 231 -13.12 19.39 -15.11
C VAL A 231 -13.44 18.36 -16.19
N ASP A 232 -12.42 17.82 -16.83
CA ASP A 232 -12.55 16.85 -17.92
C ASP A 232 -12.40 15.41 -17.40
N LEU A 233 -11.82 15.26 -16.18
CA LEU A 233 -11.57 13.98 -15.52
C LEU A 233 -11.57 14.17 -14.01
N VAL A 234 -12.17 13.23 -13.29
CA VAL A 234 -12.05 13.11 -11.82
C VAL A 234 -11.36 11.79 -11.50
N ILE A 235 -10.28 11.85 -10.70
CA ILE A 235 -9.60 10.68 -10.13
C ILE A 235 -10.01 10.51 -8.67
N SER A 236 -10.60 9.36 -8.34
CA SER A 236 -10.99 9.04 -6.96
C SER A 236 -9.91 8.21 -6.27
N ALA A 237 -9.04 8.87 -5.50
CA ALA A 237 -7.97 8.26 -4.70
C ALA A 237 -8.27 8.32 -3.19
N THR A 238 -9.52 8.01 -2.80
CA THR A 238 -10.07 8.20 -1.45
C THR A 238 -9.81 7.04 -0.49
N GLY A 239 -8.93 6.12 -0.85
CA GLY A 239 -8.54 4.96 -0.07
C GLY A 239 -9.04 3.64 -0.64
N VAL A 240 -8.67 2.55 0.02
CA VAL A 240 -8.99 1.18 -0.39
C VAL A 240 -9.64 0.40 0.74
N LYS A 241 -10.36 -0.66 0.38
CA LYS A 241 -11.00 -1.60 1.31
C LYS A 241 -10.60 -3.03 0.94
N PRO A 242 -10.19 -3.87 1.91
CA PRO A 242 -9.93 -5.30 1.70
C PRO A 242 -11.10 -6.05 1.06
N ASN A 243 -10.79 -6.92 0.11
CA ASN A 243 -11.78 -7.73 -0.61
C ASN A 243 -12.10 -9.01 0.16
N ILE A 244 -12.87 -8.90 1.23
CA ILE A 244 -13.22 -10.00 2.14
C ILE A 244 -14.73 -10.28 2.22
N GLY A 245 -15.55 -9.59 1.43
CA GLY A 245 -17.03 -9.71 1.51
C GLY A 245 -17.55 -11.14 1.24
N PHE A 246 -16.87 -11.92 0.41
CA PHE A 246 -17.22 -13.31 0.10
C PHE A 246 -17.03 -14.28 1.28
N LEU A 247 -16.36 -13.83 2.35
CA LEU A 247 -16.13 -14.64 3.57
C LEU A 247 -17.28 -14.58 4.56
N GLN A 248 -18.31 -13.78 4.28
CA GLN A 248 -19.47 -13.71 5.17
C GLN A 248 -20.13 -15.09 5.31
N GLY A 249 -20.29 -15.55 6.54
CA GLY A 249 -20.86 -16.87 6.86
C GLY A 249 -19.88 -18.05 6.74
N SER A 250 -18.62 -17.84 6.34
CA SER A 250 -17.62 -18.91 6.21
C SER A 250 -17.02 -19.40 7.53
N GLY A 251 -17.22 -18.67 8.62
CA GLY A 251 -16.58 -18.92 9.91
C GLY A 251 -15.16 -18.33 10.02
N ILE A 252 -14.64 -17.68 8.98
CA ILE A 252 -13.35 -16.99 9.07
C ILE A 252 -13.50 -15.69 9.88
N ALA A 253 -12.58 -15.49 10.82
CA ALA A 253 -12.51 -14.29 11.64
C ALA A 253 -11.96 -13.13 10.82
N THR A 254 -12.73 -12.05 10.74
CA THR A 254 -12.36 -10.82 10.02
C THR A 254 -12.62 -9.60 10.89
N LYS A 255 -11.84 -8.53 10.66
CA LYS A 255 -12.06 -7.20 11.23
C LYS A 255 -11.96 -6.17 10.09
N LEU A 256 -10.82 -5.52 9.90
CA LEU A 256 -10.54 -4.76 8.68
C LEU A 256 -10.18 -5.69 7.52
N GLY A 257 -9.41 -6.73 7.80
CA GLY A 257 -9.01 -7.81 6.91
C GLY A 257 -9.28 -9.18 7.49
N VAL A 258 -8.71 -10.21 6.91
CA VAL A 258 -8.68 -11.57 7.45
C VAL A 258 -7.70 -11.59 8.62
N LEU A 259 -8.18 -11.88 9.83
CA LEU A 259 -7.31 -12.00 11.00
C LEU A 259 -6.41 -13.24 10.88
N THR A 260 -5.10 -13.04 11.02
CA THR A 260 -4.11 -14.12 10.94
C THR A 260 -3.18 -14.10 12.15
N ASP A 261 -2.64 -15.29 12.44
CA ASP A 261 -1.54 -15.47 13.41
C ASP A 261 -0.17 -15.10 12.79
N VAL A 262 0.90 -15.36 13.51
CA VAL A 262 2.28 -15.14 13.04
C VAL A 262 2.68 -16.02 11.86
N ASN A 263 1.97 -17.12 11.61
CA ASN A 263 2.17 -18.02 10.49
C ASN A 263 1.30 -17.66 9.28
N LEU A 264 0.58 -16.55 9.35
CA LEU A 264 -0.42 -16.09 8.38
C LEU A 264 -1.61 -17.04 8.22
N GLN A 265 -1.85 -17.93 9.18
CA GLN A 265 -3.00 -18.80 9.20
C GLN A 265 -4.18 -18.09 9.86
N SER A 266 -5.36 -18.24 9.27
CA SER A 266 -6.62 -17.78 9.86
C SER A 266 -7.05 -18.70 11.03
N ASN A 267 -8.18 -18.39 11.63
CA ASN A 267 -8.79 -19.30 12.63
C ASN A 267 -9.26 -20.64 12.06
N LEU A 268 -9.36 -20.80 10.72
CA LEU A 268 -9.68 -22.07 10.08
C LEU A 268 -8.40 -22.81 9.65
N PRO A 269 -8.18 -24.06 10.12
CA PRO A 269 -6.98 -24.81 9.80
C PRO A 269 -6.82 -25.03 8.27
N GLY A 270 -5.64 -24.69 7.77
CA GLY A 270 -5.30 -24.82 6.35
C GLY A 270 -5.76 -23.66 5.47
N VAL A 271 -6.32 -22.60 6.07
CA VAL A 271 -6.68 -21.35 5.37
C VAL A 271 -5.75 -20.24 5.83
N PHE A 272 -5.11 -19.58 4.88
CA PHE A 272 -4.11 -18.53 5.07
C PHE A 272 -4.55 -17.24 4.37
N ALA A 273 -3.98 -16.11 4.76
CA ALA A 273 -4.18 -14.85 4.04
C ALA A 273 -2.87 -14.06 3.89
N ALA A 274 -2.74 -13.31 2.78
CA ALA A 274 -1.58 -12.48 2.51
C ALA A 274 -1.94 -11.25 1.65
N GLY A 275 -1.16 -10.19 1.79
CA GLY A 275 -1.34 -8.93 1.07
C GLY A 275 -2.42 -8.05 1.68
N ASP A 276 -2.99 -7.15 0.87
CA ASP A 276 -3.92 -6.09 1.33
C ASP A 276 -5.20 -6.61 2.02
N CYS A 277 -5.57 -7.87 1.80
CA CYS A 277 -6.72 -8.48 2.46
C CYS A 277 -6.41 -9.11 3.83
N ALA A 278 -5.13 -9.27 4.17
CA ALA A 278 -4.70 -9.84 5.44
C ALA A 278 -4.58 -8.77 6.53
N GLU A 279 -5.11 -9.06 7.70
CA GLU A 279 -4.85 -8.32 8.94
C GLU A 279 -3.87 -9.16 9.77
N ALA A 280 -2.58 -8.99 9.45
CA ALA A 280 -1.51 -9.82 9.96
C ALA A 280 -1.10 -9.41 11.38
N PHE A 281 -0.84 -10.41 12.22
CA PHE A 281 -0.32 -10.16 13.56
C PHE A 281 1.14 -9.71 13.48
N ASP A 282 1.40 -8.55 14.07
CA ASP A 282 2.74 -7.98 14.20
C ASP A 282 3.30 -8.26 15.57
N LYS A 283 4.32 -9.11 15.65
CA LYS A 283 5.02 -9.45 16.91
C LYS A 283 5.64 -8.23 17.59
N VAL A 284 6.03 -7.22 16.80
CA VAL A 284 6.75 -6.06 17.32
C VAL A 284 5.80 -5.14 18.08
N THR A 285 4.61 -4.91 17.58
CA THR A 285 3.60 -4.05 18.21
C THR A 285 2.60 -4.83 19.07
N GLY A 286 2.50 -6.15 18.88
CA GLY A 286 1.47 -6.98 19.51
C GLY A 286 0.06 -6.73 18.98
N LYS A 287 -0.07 -6.09 17.82
CA LYS A 287 -1.35 -5.74 17.19
C LYS A 287 -1.54 -6.48 15.87
N THR A 288 -2.77 -6.58 15.41
CA THR A 288 -3.06 -6.96 14.02
C THR A 288 -3.09 -5.70 13.15
N ILE A 289 -2.49 -5.78 11.96
CA ILE A 289 -2.30 -4.62 11.06
C ILE A 289 -2.63 -5.03 9.63
N VAL A 290 -3.47 -4.24 8.96
CA VAL A 290 -3.57 -4.25 7.49
C VAL A 290 -2.55 -3.26 6.94
N SER A 291 -1.61 -3.74 6.14
CA SER A 291 -0.60 -2.89 5.51
C SER A 291 -0.54 -3.16 4.01
N ALA A 292 -1.20 -2.29 3.26
CA ALA A 292 -1.39 -2.42 1.82
C ALA A 292 -0.17 -1.88 1.04
N ILE A 293 0.96 -2.56 1.18
CA ILE A 293 2.19 -2.28 0.41
C ILE A 293 2.76 -3.59 -0.16
N GLN A 294 3.30 -3.52 -1.37
CA GLN A 294 3.78 -4.71 -2.08
C GLN A 294 4.90 -5.48 -1.35
N PRO A 295 5.88 -4.86 -0.66
CA PRO A 295 6.86 -5.60 0.13
C PRO A 295 6.22 -6.49 1.20
N ASN A 296 5.24 -5.98 1.96
CA ASN A 296 4.51 -6.80 2.94
C ASN A 296 3.73 -7.93 2.27
N ALA A 297 3.10 -7.67 1.12
CA ALA A 297 2.40 -8.71 0.37
C ALA A 297 3.35 -9.84 -0.06
N ALA A 298 4.59 -9.51 -0.44
CA ALA A 298 5.61 -10.48 -0.80
C ALA A 298 6.09 -11.32 0.39
N ASP A 299 6.43 -10.67 1.50
CA ASP A 299 6.89 -11.34 2.73
C ASP A 299 5.79 -12.24 3.32
N GLN A 300 4.56 -11.73 3.38
CA GLN A 300 3.40 -12.49 3.83
C GLN A 300 3.11 -13.68 2.93
N ALA A 301 3.19 -13.51 1.61
CA ALA A 301 3.00 -14.58 0.64
C ALA A 301 4.02 -15.70 0.81
N TYR A 302 5.29 -15.35 1.02
CA TYR A 302 6.35 -16.32 1.29
C TYR A 302 6.07 -17.11 2.58
N VAL A 303 5.77 -16.41 3.68
CA VAL A 303 5.48 -17.05 4.97
C VAL A 303 4.24 -17.96 4.88
N ALA A 304 3.14 -17.49 4.29
CA ALA A 304 1.94 -18.28 4.08
C ALA A 304 2.21 -19.52 3.24
N ALA A 305 2.92 -19.38 2.11
CA ALA A 305 3.27 -20.49 1.23
C ALA A 305 4.11 -21.58 1.93
N MET A 306 5.10 -21.18 2.75
CA MET A 306 5.90 -22.11 3.52
C MET A 306 5.06 -22.89 4.52
N ASN A 307 4.13 -22.24 5.21
CA ASN A 307 3.21 -22.90 6.14
C ASN A 307 2.18 -23.79 5.41
N MET A 308 1.71 -23.40 4.22
CA MET A 308 0.83 -24.21 3.39
C MET A 308 1.45 -25.57 2.99
N ILE A 309 2.76 -25.60 2.84
CA ILE A 309 3.51 -26.86 2.54
C ILE A 309 4.05 -27.57 3.79
N GLY A 310 3.65 -27.13 4.99
CA GLY A 310 4.04 -27.73 6.27
C GLY A 310 5.43 -27.34 6.79
N ARG A 311 6.03 -26.28 6.25
CA ARG A 311 7.31 -25.74 6.74
C ARG A 311 7.05 -24.56 7.66
N ALA A 312 7.09 -24.79 8.96
CA ALA A 312 6.84 -23.77 9.98
C ALA A 312 7.71 -22.52 9.75
N THR A 313 7.07 -21.41 9.50
CA THR A 313 7.70 -20.12 9.23
C THR A 313 6.86 -19.02 9.83
N GLU A 314 7.49 -18.07 10.53
CA GLU A 314 6.79 -16.98 11.17
C GLU A 314 7.07 -15.64 10.48
N LEU A 315 6.04 -14.81 10.37
CA LEU A 315 6.19 -13.42 10.00
C LEU A 315 6.86 -12.68 11.17
N LYS A 316 8.03 -12.10 10.91
CA LYS A 316 8.77 -11.38 11.96
C LYS A 316 8.05 -10.10 12.37
N GLN A 317 7.57 -9.35 11.41
CA GLN A 317 6.89 -8.07 11.61
C GLN A 317 6.09 -7.66 10.38
N VAL A 318 5.11 -6.79 10.58
CA VAL A 318 4.47 -6.05 9.50
C VAL A 318 5.19 -4.72 9.35
N THR A 319 5.96 -4.59 8.28
CA THR A 319 6.77 -3.40 8.05
C THR A 319 5.88 -2.18 7.74
N GLN A 320 5.94 -1.17 8.60
CA GLN A 320 5.28 0.11 8.38
C GLN A 320 6.27 1.08 7.74
N ILE A 321 6.43 0.95 6.43
CA ILE A 321 7.32 1.77 5.63
C ILE A 321 6.53 2.49 4.57
N ASN A 322 6.71 3.79 4.49
CA ASN A 322 6.25 4.58 3.36
C ASN A 322 7.41 5.45 2.89
N VAL A 323 7.79 5.27 1.65
CA VAL A 323 8.72 6.15 0.92
C VAL A 323 7.95 6.66 -0.27
N LEU A 324 7.85 7.97 -0.39
CA LEU A 324 7.01 8.63 -1.38
C LEU A 324 7.81 9.71 -2.07
N ASP A 325 7.84 9.66 -3.39
CA ASP A 325 8.22 10.78 -4.25
C ASP A 325 6.95 11.56 -4.62
N THR A 326 6.95 12.84 -4.37
CA THR A 326 5.87 13.75 -4.76
C THR A 326 6.44 14.88 -5.58
N LEU A 327 6.40 14.75 -6.89
CA LEU A 327 6.92 15.74 -7.84
C LEU A 327 8.41 16.11 -7.57
N GLY A 328 9.23 15.10 -7.23
CA GLY A 328 10.64 15.23 -6.91
C GLY A 328 10.95 15.54 -5.44
N LEU A 329 9.93 15.64 -4.56
CA LEU A 329 10.15 15.77 -3.12
C LEU A 329 10.02 14.40 -2.45
N ILE A 330 11.15 13.84 -2.02
CA ILE A 330 11.16 12.57 -1.30
C ILE A 330 10.72 12.78 0.15
N SER A 331 9.72 12.01 0.57
CA SER A 331 9.24 11.94 1.94
C SER A 331 9.20 10.52 2.45
N THR A 332 9.46 10.32 3.75
CA THR A 332 9.45 8.99 4.36
C THR A 332 8.70 9.00 5.70
N SER A 333 8.10 7.86 6.02
CA SER A 333 7.44 7.62 7.29
C SER A 333 7.68 6.18 7.73
N PHE A 334 8.09 6.00 8.98
CA PHE A 334 8.35 4.69 9.56
C PHE A 334 7.71 4.58 10.94
N GLY A 335 7.16 3.39 11.24
CA GLY A 335 6.64 3.03 12.56
C GLY A 335 5.56 3.96 13.10
N ASP A 336 5.54 4.14 14.43
CA ASP A 336 4.60 4.98 15.15
C ASP A 336 5.01 6.47 15.05
N TRP A 337 4.91 7.04 13.85
CA TRP A 337 5.36 8.41 13.56
C TRP A 337 4.52 9.49 14.27
N GLU A 338 3.31 9.18 14.71
CA GLU A 338 2.50 10.06 15.55
C GLU A 338 3.06 10.17 16.97
N GLY A 339 3.87 9.19 17.38
CA GLY A 339 4.54 9.16 18.66
C GLY A 339 3.69 8.54 19.78
N ASP A 340 4.27 8.57 20.98
CA ASP A 340 3.65 8.14 22.22
C ASP A 340 3.34 9.36 23.07
N PRO A 341 2.11 9.52 23.62
CA PRO A 341 1.78 10.64 24.50
C PRO A 341 2.70 10.77 25.73
N GLN A 342 3.31 9.67 26.18
CA GLN A 342 4.29 9.64 27.29
C GLN A 342 5.73 9.61 26.79
N GLY A 343 5.93 9.65 25.47
CA GLY A 343 7.24 9.62 24.84
C GLY A 343 7.89 10.99 24.74
N GLN A 344 9.03 11.02 24.08
CA GLN A 344 9.74 12.26 23.74
C GLN A 344 9.85 12.35 22.22
N HIS A 345 9.94 13.58 21.72
CA HIS A 345 10.12 13.82 20.31
C HIS A 345 11.07 14.97 20.04
N VAL A 346 11.62 15.01 18.86
CA VAL A 346 12.41 16.13 18.34
C VAL A 346 12.06 16.36 16.88
N GLU A 347 11.99 17.62 16.49
CA GLU A 347 11.81 18.03 15.10
C GLU A 347 12.92 18.99 14.67
N LEU A 348 13.41 18.81 13.46
CA LEU A 348 14.32 19.74 12.79
C LEU A 348 13.72 20.09 11.44
N THR A 349 13.49 21.38 11.20
CA THR A 349 12.88 21.87 9.96
C THR A 349 13.73 22.98 9.35
N ASP A 350 14.12 22.78 8.10
CA ASP A 350 14.68 23.81 7.23
C ASP A 350 13.81 23.93 5.98
N ARG A 351 12.84 24.86 6.03
CA ARG A 351 11.91 25.08 4.90
C ARG A 351 12.62 25.60 3.65
N ALA A 352 13.68 26.40 3.81
CA ALA A 352 14.42 26.96 2.68
C ALA A 352 15.17 25.87 1.91
N ALA A 353 15.71 24.88 2.62
CA ALA A 353 16.37 23.72 2.03
C ALA A 353 15.38 22.58 1.67
N GLY A 354 14.08 22.74 1.95
CA GLY A 354 13.08 21.68 1.73
C GLY A 354 13.33 20.45 2.61
N ARG A 355 13.79 20.62 3.85
CA ARG A 355 14.17 19.52 4.74
C ARG A 355 13.38 19.54 6.04
N HIS A 356 12.93 18.37 6.43
CA HIS A 356 12.26 18.13 7.72
C HIS A 356 12.61 16.73 8.23
N LEU A 357 12.81 16.63 9.53
CA LEU A 357 13.03 15.37 10.23
C LEU A 357 12.30 15.43 11.57
N SER A 358 11.46 14.43 11.84
CA SER A 358 10.76 14.24 13.12
C SER A 358 11.07 12.85 13.64
N LEU A 359 11.53 12.74 14.89
CA LEU A 359 11.87 11.48 15.55
C LEU A 359 11.02 11.32 16.80
N GLN A 360 10.43 10.13 16.97
CA GLN A 360 9.55 9.78 18.08
C GLN A 360 10.18 8.68 18.94
N PHE A 361 10.25 8.90 20.24
CA PHE A 361 10.90 7.99 21.17
C PHE A 361 9.94 7.48 22.24
N ARG A 362 10.08 6.19 22.59
CA ARG A 362 9.48 5.59 23.79
C ARG A 362 10.61 4.95 24.61
N GLY A 363 10.83 5.46 25.84
CA GLY A 363 12.04 5.11 26.59
C GLY A 363 13.28 5.54 25.83
N ASP A 364 14.20 4.63 25.55
CA ASP A 364 15.42 4.87 24.78
C ASP A 364 15.38 4.27 23.36
N VAL A 365 14.18 3.94 22.86
CA VAL A 365 13.96 3.36 21.54
C VAL A 365 13.29 4.36 20.61
N LEU A 366 13.80 4.45 19.37
CA LEU A 366 13.12 5.16 18.29
C LEU A 366 11.95 4.32 17.80
N ILE A 367 10.71 4.82 17.98
CA ILE A 367 9.49 4.10 17.62
C ILE A 367 8.90 4.52 16.29
N GLY A 368 9.22 5.72 15.83
CA GLY A 368 8.73 6.25 14.56
C GLY A 368 9.45 7.51 14.12
N CYS A 369 9.34 7.81 12.85
CA CYS A 369 9.89 9.05 12.30
C CYS A 369 9.19 9.46 11.00
N ASN A 370 9.24 10.77 10.73
CA ASN A 370 8.97 11.37 9.41
C ASN A 370 10.20 12.07 8.88
N SER A 371 10.41 12.06 7.57
CA SER A 371 11.39 12.93 6.94
C SER A 371 10.93 13.49 5.59
N ILE A 372 11.39 14.69 5.27
CA ILE A 372 11.29 15.35 3.97
C ILE A 372 12.70 15.70 3.53
N GLY A 373 13.10 15.32 2.31
CA GLY A 373 14.39 15.69 1.73
C GLY A 373 15.64 15.11 2.40
N TRP A 374 15.49 14.32 3.47
CA TRP A 374 16.58 13.60 4.15
C TRP A 374 16.70 12.19 3.60
N THR A 375 17.28 12.03 2.41
CA THR A 375 17.36 10.74 1.72
C THR A 375 18.58 9.89 2.11
N ASN A 376 19.63 10.51 2.68
CA ASN A 376 20.89 9.84 2.95
C ASN A 376 20.83 8.75 4.03
N HIS A 377 19.82 8.78 4.90
CA HIS A 377 19.73 7.90 6.08
C HIS A 377 18.41 7.14 6.18
N VAL A 378 17.67 7.00 5.08
CA VAL A 378 16.37 6.30 5.04
C VAL A 378 16.50 4.86 5.57
N GLY A 379 17.53 4.12 5.14
CA GLY A 379 17.80 2.77 5.63
C GLY A 379 18.15 2.71 7.12
N VAL A 380 18.85 3.72 7.62
CA VAL A 380 19.20 3.83 9.07
C VAL A 380 17.97 4.11 9.91
N MET A 381 17.12 5.07 9.47
CA MET A 381 15.84 5.36 10.13
C MET A 381 14.98 4.10 10.22
N ARG A 382 14.85 3.39 9.11
CA ARG A 382 14.16 2.11 9.06
C ARG A 382 14.76 1.10 10.05
N GLY A 383 16.08 0.90 10.01
CA GLY A 383 16.78 -0.08 10.86
C GLY A 383 16.62 0.21 12.34
N LEU A 384 16.66 1.48 12.76
CA LEU A 384 16.45 1.87 14.16
C LEU A 384 15.00 1.62 14.62
N VAL A 385 14.01 1.98 13.79
CA VAL A 385 12.59 1.80 14.11
C VAL A 385 12.19 0.33 14.13
N GLU A 386 12.52 -0.43 13.08
CA GLU A 386 12.16 -1.84 12.97
C GLU A 386 12.93 -2.73 13.94
N GLY A 387 14.22 -2.46 14.13
CA GLY A 387 15.07 -3.20 15.05
C GLY A 387 14.80 -2.90 16.52
N ARG A 388 14.06 -1.85 16.83
CA ARG A 388 13.81 -1.34 18.20
C ARG A 388 15.10 -1.30 19.03
N ILE A 389 16.14 -0.76 18.41
CA ILE A 389 17.49 -0.76 18.98
C ILE A 389 17.54 0.20 20.18
N PRO A 390 17.90 -0.28 21.39
CA PRO A 390 18.08 0.58 22.54
C PRO A 390 19.21 1.59 22.29
N LEU A 391 18.90 2.88 22.32
CA LEU A 391 19.85 3.93 21.98
C LEU A 391 20.82 4.28 23.13
N GLY A 392 20.37 4.07 24.38
CA GLY A 392 21.15 4.48 25.55
C GLY A 392 21.50 5.99 25.49
N PRO A 393 22.77 6.36 25.72
CA PRO A 393 23.19 7.78 25.71
C PRO A 393 22.98 8.50 24.37
N TRP A 394 22.79 7.75 23.28
CA TRP A 394 22.54 8.34 21.95
C TRP A 394 21.16 8.95 21.83
N LYS A 395 20.19 8.51 22.63
CA LYS A 395 18.86 9.14 22.64
C LYS A 395 18.96 10.64 22.94
N ASP A 396 19.66 11.03 24.01
CA ASP A 396 19.79 12.44 24.41
C ASP A 396 20.54 13.24 23.35
N LYS A 397 21.54 12.63 22.71
CA LYS A 397 22.25 13.26 21.58
C LYS A 397 21.32 13.50 20.40
N LEU A 398 20.45 12.52 20.05
CA LEU A 398 19.47 12.66 18.97
C LEU A 398 18.37 13.68 19.31
N LEU A 399 17.96 13.78 20.57
CA LEU A 399 17.05 14.83 21.00
C LEU A 399 17.63 16.24 20.85
N HIS A 400 18.97 16.37 20.98
CA HIS A 400 19.67 17.63 20.76
C HIS A 400 19.99 17.89 19.27
N ASP A 401 20.42 16.85 18.56
CA ASP A 401 20.76 16.90 17.13
C ASP A 401 20.26 15.63 16.40
N PRO A 402 19.06 15.67 15.82
CA PRO A 402 18.47 14.51 15.15
C PRO A 402 19.20 14.09 13.87
N THR A 403 20.16 14.88 13.36
CA THR A 403 20.94 14.52 12.17
C THR A 403 21.98 13.42 12.43
N GLN A 404 22.30 13.13 13.70
CA GLN A 404 23.29 12.12 14.09
C GLN A 404 22.80 10.65 14.04
N LEU A 405 21.73 10.39 13.29
CA LEU A 405 21.13 9.05 13.15
C LEU A 405 22.15 7.95 12.75
N MET A 406 23.02 8.25 11.78
CA MET A 406 24.04 7.29 11.32
C MET A 406 25.02 6.95 12.44
N SER A 407 25.50 7.97 13.16
CA SER A 407 26.44 7.77 14.27
C SER A 407 25.80 6.95 15.41
N ALA A 408 24.53 7.23 15.72
CA ALA A 408 23.78 6.47 16.71
C ALA A 408 23.61 5.00 16.29
N TYR A 409 23.24 4.76 15.03
CA TYR A 409 23.07 3.41 14.48
C TYR A 409 24.38 2.61 14.54
N LEU A 410 25.48 3.16 14.03
CA LEU A 410 26.76 2.49 14.00
C LEU A 410 27.27 2.15 15.42
N ALA A 411 27.18 3.11 16.34
CA ALA A 411 27.60 2.91 17.71
C ALA A 411 26.81 1.81 18.43
N ARG A 412 25.51 1.66 18.10
CA ARG A 412 24.64 0.67 18.74
C ARG A 412 24.69 -0.69 18.03
N ALA A 413 24.75 -0.72 16.71
CA ALA A 413 24.91 -1.96 15.95
C ALA A 413 26.24 -2.64 16.31
N GLN A 414 27.35 -1.89 16.36
CA GLN A 414 28.65 -2.41 16.77
C GLN A 414 28.66 -2.94 18.23
N ALA A 415 27.89 -2.31 19.12
CA ALA A 415 27.77 -2.77 20.50
C ALA A 415 26.97 -4.08 20.64
N GLN A 416 26.07 -4.38 19.70
CA GLN A 416 25.30 -5.62 19.66
C GLN A 416 26.08 -6.80 19.08
N ASP A 417 26.98 -6.52 18.12
CA ASP A 417 27.83 -7.54 17.46
C ASP A 417 29.08 -7.92 18.26
N GLN A 418 29.38 -7.25 19.37
CA GLN A 418 30.42 -7.69 20.30
C GLN A 418 29.79 -8.74 21.25
N PRO A 419 29.96 -10.06 21.01
CA PRO A 419 29.71 -11.03 22.05
C PRO A 419 30.62 -10.67 23.23
N ALA A 420 30.15 -10.91 24.44
CA ALA A 420 30.85 -10.65 25.68
C ALA A 420 32.26 -11.35 25.71
N LEU A 421 33.20 -10.79 24.99
CA LEU A 421 34.62 -10.98 25.13
C LEU A 421 35.07 -9.97 26.20
N VAL A 422 34.85 -10.29 27.42
CA VAL A 422 35.64 -9.93 28.60
C VAL A 422 34.84 -10.27 29.86
N LYS A 423 34.96 -11.52 30.29
CA LYS A 423 35.12 -11.89 31.70
C LYS A 423 35.93 -13.18 31.69
N ALA A 424 37.22 -13.04 31.63
CA ALA A 424 38.18 -14.00 32.15
C ALA A 424 38.95 -13.31 33.27
#